data_555ba2847dd824ee82cbce29cecf5b87
#
_entry.id   555ba2847dd824ee82cbce29cecf5b87
#
_cell.length_a   1.000
_cell.length_b   1.000
_cell.length_c   1.000
_cell.angle_alpha   90.00
_cell.angle_beta   90.00
_cell.angle_gamma   90.00
#
_symmetry.space_group_name_H-M   'P 1'
#
loop_
_entity.id
_entity.type
_entity.pdbx_description
1 polymer ?
#
loop_
_entity_poly.entity_id
_entity_poly.type
_entity_poly.pdbx_seq_one_letter_code
_entity_poly.pdbx_strand_id
1 'polypeptide(L)'
;GVVEMFHEKQRRGEIPKDLDITFVMVSGDGGMDIGMGPVIGTALRNHNMIIFEYDNGGYMNTGYQLSYTTPHLAESKTSIVGPAFAGKSTFQKGTGTSTFHKDTPMIMAGTNIPYIATVAESHPLDFVKKAAKAQYVSKHEGLAYIKAISACPLNWKSPPEEQRSVIGTAVDSCYFPLFEIYHGITTLTYDPNKSNNKIPVASWFKRMGITKHLLEDDYKEEMDSIQKEVDRRWERLKARSEHPLL
;
A
#
# COMPACT_ATOMS: atom_id res chain seq x y z
N GLY A 1 -10.00 -11.08 18.75
CA GLY A 1 -10.92 -12.14 19.21
C GLY A 1 -10.38 -13.53 18.94
N VAL A 2 -10.32 -13.99 17.66
CA VAL A 2 -9.96 -15.40 17.33
C VAL A 2 -8.56 -15.79 17.82
N VAL A 3 -7.55 -14.94 17.57
CA VAL A 3 -6.16 -15.18 18.02
C VAL A 3 -6.09 -15.35 19.53
N GLU A 4 -6.67 -14.44 20.28
CA GLU A 4 -6.68 -14.49 21.75
C GLU A 4 -7.42 -15.73 22.27
N MET A 5 -8.56 -16.06 21.67
CA MET A 5 -9.33 -17.25 22.05
C MET A 5 -8.52 -18.52 21.79
N PHE A 6 -7.79 -18.59 20.67
CA PHE A 6 -6.93 -19.72 20.36
C PHE A 6 -5.83 -19.90 21.42
N HIS A 7 -5.09 -18.84 21.75
CA HIS A 7 -4.04 -18.90 22.76
C HIS A 7 -4.58 -19.23 24.16
N GLU A 8 -5.75 -18.69 24.51
CA GLU A 8 -6.39 -19.02 25.78
C GLU A 8 -6.79 -20.51 25.86
N LYS A 9 -7.32 -21.07 24.78
CA LYS A 9 -7.63 -22.51 24.71
C LYS A 9 -6.38 -23.37 24.76
N GLN A 10 -5.29 -22.98 24.14
CA GLN A 10 -3.99 -23.66 24.30
C GLN A 10 -3.51 -23.60 25.78
N ARG A 11 -3.63 -22.43 26.42
CA ARG A 11 -3.27 -22.25 27.83
C ARG A 11 -4.08 -23.17 28.74
N ARG A 12 -5.37 -23.36 28.46
CA ARG A 12 -6.27 -24.28 29.19
C ARG A 12 -6.08 -25.76 28.88
N GLY A 13 -5.27 -26.08 27.86
CA GLY A 13 -5.10 -27.46 27.39
C GLY A 13 -6.26 -28.00 26.54
N GLU A 14 -7.16 -27.15 26.09
CA GLU A 14 -8.27 -27.51 25.17
C GLU A 14 -7.80 -27.68 23.73
N ILE A 15 -6.65 -27.10 23.38
CA ILE A 15 -5.98 -27.20 22.08
C ILE A 15 -4.53 -27.64 22.34
N PRO A 16 -3.97 -28.57 21.53
CA PRO A 16 -2.56 -28.98 21.67
C PRO A 16 -1.61 -27.78 21.61
N LYS A 17 -0.61 -27.74 22.50
CA LYS A 17 0.37 -26.65 22.58
C LYS A 17 1.35 -26.59 21.41
N ASP A 18 1.57 -27.75 20.77
CA ASP A 18 2.45 -27.95 19.62
C ASP A 18 1.76 -27.66 18.28
N LEU A 19 0.47 -27.29 18.29
CA LEU A 19 -0.26 -26.95 17.08
C LEU A 19 0.27 -25.61 16.52
N ASP A 20 0.98 -25.69 15.40
CA ASP A 20 1.62 -24.56 14.75
C ASP A 20 0.69 -23.90 13.72
N ILE A 21 0.08 -22.76 14.10
CA ILE A 21 -0.86 -22.01 13.27
C ILE A 21 -0.33 -20.59 13.03
N THR A 22 -0.46 -20.11 11.81
CA THR A 22 -0.26 -18.69 11.46
C THR A 22 -1.61 -18.03 11.20
N PHE A 23 -1.95 -17.01 11.98
CA PHE A 23 -3.16 -16.21 11.75
C PHE A 23 -2.87 -15.10 10.74
N VAL A 24 -3.66 -15.04 9.69
CA VAL A 24 -3.56 -13.98 8.67
C VAL A 24 -4.93 -13.33 8.50
N MET A 25 -5.01 -12.02 8.74
CA MET A 25 -6.15 -11.21 8.37
C MET A 25 -5.84 -10.56 7.02
N VAL A 26 -6.65 -10.84 6.01
CA VAL A 26 -6.56 -10.19 4.70
C VAL A 26 -7.64 -9.14 4.59
N SER A 27 -7.28 -7.91 4.22
CA SER A 27 -8.21 -6.81 3.98
C SER A 27 -7.80 -6.02 2.74
N GLY A 28 -8.77 -5.53 1.98
CA GLY A 28 -8.51 -4.52 0.94
C GLY A 28 -8.21 -3.14 1.54
N ASP A 29 -7.69 -2.26 0.72
CA ASP A 29 -7.44 -0.85 1.07
C ASP A 29 -8.68 -0.13 1.60
N GLY A 30 -9.86 -0.40 1.02
CA GLY A 30 -11.13 0.11 1.51
C GLY A 30 -11.53 -0.45 2.88
N GLY A 31 -11.28 -1.74 3.13
CA GLY A 31 -11.47 -2.34 4.45
C GLY A 31 -10.54 -1.74 5.50
N MET A 32 -9.31 -1.41 5.11
CA MET A 32 -8.36 -0.68 5.97
C MET A 32 -8.80 0.76 6.23
N ASP A 33 -9.46 1.42 5.28
CA ASP A 33 -10.05 2.76 5.49
C ASP A 33 -11.13 2.74 6.58
N ILE A 34 -12.07 1.81 6.46
CA ILE A 34 -13.20 1.66 7.39
C ILE A 34 -12.72 1.14 8.75
N GLY A 35 -11.79 0.19 8.73
CA GLY A 35 -11.32 -0.55 9.90
C GLY A 35 -10.06 0.03 10.57
N MET A 36 -9.60 1.22 10.24
CA MET A 36 -8.32 1.75 10.74
C MET A 36 -8.25 1.82 12.27
N GLY A 37 -9.31 2.22 12.94
CA GLY A 37 -9.36 2.23 14.40
C GLY A 37 -9.14 0.85 15.03
N PRO A 38 -9.93 -0.17 14.68
CA PRO A 38 -9.69 -1.56 15.09
C PRO A 38 -8.32 -2.10 14.71
N VAL A 39 -7.77 -1.76 13.54
CA VAL A 39 -6.43 -2.18 13.11
C VAL A 39 -5.36 -1.60 14.03
N ILE A 40 -5.40 -0.31 14.31
CA ILE A 40 -4.48 0.35 15.26
C ILE A 40 -4.64 -0.27 16.66
N GLY A 41 -5.87 -0.49 17.11
CA GLY A 41 -6.12 -1.14 18.41
C GLY A 41 -5.57 -2.56 18.48
N THR A 42 -5.57 -3.32 17.38
CA THR A 42 -4.95 -4.65 17.28
C THR A 42 -3.43 -4.55 17.29
N ALA A 43 -2.87 -3.58 16.57
CA ALA A 43 -1.44 -3.30 16.53
C ALA A 43 -0.88 -2.96 17.92
N LEU A 44 -1.54 -2.05 18.65
CA LEU A 44 -1.13 -1.65 20.01
C LEU A 44 -1.20 -2.79 21.03
N ARG A 45 -1.98 -3.84 20.75
CA ARG A 45 -2.00 -5.08 21.57
C ARG A 45 -0.96 -6.09 21.15
N ASN A 46 -0.28 -5.85 20.03
CA ASN A 46 0.77 -6.70 19.49
C ASN A 46 0.39 -8.19 19.37
N HIS A 47 -0.83 -8.46 18.87
CA HIS A 47 -1.32 -9.83 18.72
C HIS A 47 -0.46 -10.63 17.72
N ASN A 48 -0.24 -11.91 18.01
CA ASN A 48 0.50 -12.85 17.17
C ASN A 48 -0.24 -13.17 15.86
N MET A 49 -0.20 -12.27 14.88
CA MET A 49 -0.87 -12.43 13.60
C MET A 49 -0.22 -11.57 12.51
N ILE A 50 -0.58 -11.86 11.27
CA ILE A 50 -0.25 -11.04 10.11
C ILE A 50 -1.50 -10.25 9.71
N ILE A 51 -1.38 -8.94 9.50
CA ILE A 51 -2.35 -8.13 8.77
C ILE A 51 -1.80 -7.94 7.35
N PHE A 52 -2.53 -8.43 6.38
CA PHE A 52 -2.20 -8.32 4.96
C PHE A 52 -3.16 -7.36 4.26
N GLU A 53 -2.68 -6.17 3.90
CA GLU A 53 -3.43 -5.19 3.12
C GLU A 53 -3.22 -5.45 1.63
N TYR A 54 -4.31 -5.74 0.94
CA TYR A 54 -4.36 -5.90 -0.51
C TYR A 54 -4.82 -4.58 -1.13
N ASP A 55 -3.88 -3.77 -1.62
CA ASP A 55 -4.15 -2.43 -2.13
C ASP A 55 -4.28 -2.42 -3.64
N ASN A 56 -5.49 -2.22 -4.12
CA ASN A 56 -5.83 -2.07 -5.52
C ASN A 56 -6.35 -0.66 -5.88
N GLY A 57 -6.25 0.28 -4.96
CA GLY A 57 -6.55 1.70 -5.16
C GLY A 57 -8.03 2.03 -5.27
N GLY A 58 -8.93 1.29 -4.61
CA GLY A 58 -10.35 1.64 -4.60
C GLY A 58 -11.28 0.56 -4.05
N TYR A 59 -12.55 0.92 -3.87
CA TYR A 59 -13.63 0.01 -3.50
C TYR A 59 -14.15 -0.70 -4.76
N MET A 60 -13.57 -1.85 -5.11
CA MET A 60 -13.83 -2.49 -6.40
C MET A 60 -15.21 -3.13 -6.48
N ASN A 61 -15.58 -3.90 -5.44
CA ASN A 61 -16.78 -4.73 -5.44
C ASN A 61 -18.09 -3.90 -5.42
N THR A 62 -18.06 -2.72 -4.83
CA THR A 62 -19.22 -1.82 -4.72
C THR A 62 -19.38 -0.90 -5.93
N GLY A 63 -18.43 -0.92 -6.87
CA GLY A 63 -18.51 -0.23 -8.16
C GLY A 63 -17.45 0.82 -8.39
N TYR A 64 -16.22 0.57 -7.97
CA TYR A 64 -15.04 1.42 -8.31
C TYR A 64 -15.10 2.82 -7.70
N GLN A 65 -15.52 2.93 -6.43
CA GLN A 65 -15.40 4.17 -5.68
C GLN A 65 -13.96 4.40 -5.26
N LEU A 66 -13.63 5.67 -5.00
CA LEU A 66 -12.33 6.03 -4.46
C LEU A 66 -12.14 5.46 -3.04
N SER A 67 -10.90 5.03 -2.73
CA SER A 67 -10.39 4.79 -1.38
C SER A 67 -9.30 5.83 -1.06
N TYR A 68 -8.83 5.86 0.17
CA TYR A 68 -7.71 6.75 0.53
C TYR A 68 -6.35 6.28 0.00
N THR A 69 -6.28 5.21 -0.79
CA THR A 69 -5.09 4.78 -1.53
C THR A 69 -5.19 5.03 -3.04
N THR A 70 -6.35 5.45 -3.53
CA THR A 70 -6.52 5.86 -4.92
C THR A 70 -5.48 6.91 -5.30
N PRO A 71 -4.79 6.77 -6.43
CA PRO A 71 -3.80 7.75 -6.87
C PRO A 71 -4.39 9.16 -6.94
N HIS A 72 -3.59 10.15 -6.54
CA HIS A 72 -4.02 11.55 -6.55
C HIS A 72 -4.53 11.96 -7.94
N LEU A 73 -5.70 12.57 -7.99
CA LEU A 73 -6.43 12.99 -9.19
C LEU A 73 -6.84 11.84 -10.14
N ALA A 74 -6.70 10.58 -9.76
CA ALA A 74 -7.23 9.47 -10.55
C ALA A 74 -8.75 9.50 -10.64
N GLU A 75 -9.28 9.11 -11.79
CA GLU A 75 -10.73 8.99 -12.02
C GLU A 75 -11.31 7.81 -11.25
N SER A 76 -12.46 8.01 -10.63
CA SER A 76 -13.28 6.95 -10.03
C SER A 76 -14.76 7.25 -10.22
N LYS A 77 -15.66 6.34 -9.84
CA LYS A 77 -17.10 6.63 -9.90
C LYS A 77 -17.57 7.72 -8.93
N THR A 78 -16.84 7.93 -7.85
CA THR A 78 -17.12 9.01 -6.89
C THR A 78 -16.27 10.26 -7.13
N SER A 79 -15.37 10.21 -8.12
CA SER A 79 -14.43 11.26 -8.43
C SER A 79 -14.25 11.31 -9.95
N ILE A 80 -15.27 11.86 -10.63
CA ILE A 80 -15.35 11.89 -12.10
C ILE A 80 -14.57 13.09 -12.62
N VAL A 81 -13.77 12.86 -13.68
CA VAL A 81 -13.06 13.89 -14.43
C VAL A 81 -13.87 14.26 -15.67
N GLY A 82 -14.03 15.56 -15.91
CA GLY A 82 -14.67 16.03 -17.14
C GLY A 82 -15.26 17.44 -17.07
N PRO A 83 -15.55 18.06 -18.21
CA PRO A 83 -16.05 19.44 -18.29
C PRO A 83 -17.42 19.66 -17.63
N ALA A 84 -18.24 18.61 -17.48
CA ALA A 84 -19.54 18.69 -16.84
C ALA A 84 -19.49 19.06 -15.35
N PHE A 85 -18.33 18.91 -14.71
CA PHE A 85 -18.12 19.21 -13.28
C PHE A 85 -17.22 20.43 -13.05
N ALA A 86 -16.61 20.96 -14.10
CA ALA A 86 -15.84 22.19 -14.03
C ALA A 86 -16.74 23.33 -13.51
N GLY A 87 -16.47 23.80 -12.30
CA GLY A 87 -17.18 24.94 -11.69
C GLY A 87 -18.31 24.60 -10.70
N LYS A 88 -18.63 23.32 -10.44
CA LYS A 88 -19.66 22.92 -9.46
C LYS A 88 -19.13 22.32 -8.17
N SER A 89 -17.86 22.12 -8.03
CA SER A 89 -17.23 21.59 -6.83
C SER A 89 -16.15 22.57 -6.37
N THR A 90 -15.96 22.66 -5.06
CA THR A 90 -14.83 23.35 -4.44
C THR A 90 -13.48 22.73 -4.82
N PHE A 91 -13.49 21.63 -5.54
CA PHE A 91 -12.36 20.94 -6.12
C PHE A 91 -12.18 21.45 -7.55
N GLN A 92 -11.27 22.35 -7.74
CA GLN A 92 -10.97 22.98 -9.02
C GLN A 92 -10.49 21.95 -10.05
N LYS A 93 -10.86 22.16 -11.32
CA LYS A 93 -10.55 21.29 -12.46
C LYS A 93 -10.93 19.82 -12.18
N GLY A 94 -12.18 19.53 -12.35
CA GLY A 94 -12.77 18.18 -12.46
C GLY A 94 -11.89 17.01 -12.02
N THR A 95 -11.50 16.95 -10.96
CA THR A 95 -11.45 16.34 -9.75
C THR A 95 -11.22 14.84 -9.67
N GLY A 96 -10.14 14.44 -9.51
CA GLY A 96 -9.74 13.20 -8.86
C GLY A 96 -9.77 13.36 -7.32
N THR A 97 -9.02 12.56 -6.60
CA THR A 97 -8.81 12.71 -5.17
C THR A 97 -8.08 14.03 -4.88
N SER A 98 -8.59 14.82 -3.97
CA SER A 98 -7.99 16.12 -3.61
C SER A 98 -6.74 16.00 -2.73
N THR A 99 -6.47 14.80 -2.22
CA THR A 99 -5.36 14.52 -1.30
C THR A 99 -4.47 13.40 -1.84
N PHE A 100 -3.18 13.45 -1.51
CA PHE A 100 -2.30 12.31 -1.77
C PHE A 100 -2.73 11.10 -0.93
N HIS A 101 -2.50 9.91 -1.47
CA HIS A 101 -2.87 8.66 -0.84
C HIS A 101 -2.27 8.52 0.57
N LYS A 102 -3.03 7.85 1.45
CA LYS A 102 -2.56 7.51 2.80
C LYS A 102 -1.35 6.59 2.74
N ASP A 103 -0.46 6.75 3.69
CA ASP A 103 0.71 5.91 3.88
C ASP A 103 0.46 4.93 5.04
N THR A 104 -0.28 3.85 4.77
CA THR A 104 -0.63 2.86 5.80
C THR A 104 0.61 2.22 6.45
N PRO A 105 1.69 1.87 5.71
CA PRO A 105 2.92 1.39 6.35
C PRO A 105 3.48 2.36 7.40
N MET A 106 3.47 3.66 7.13
CA MET A 106 3.96 4.66 8.09
C MET A 106 2.99 4.88 9.26
N ILE A 107 1.67 4.76 9.04
CA ILE A 107 0.68 4.74 10.12
C ILE A 107 0.94 3.54 11.06
N MET A 108 1.18 2.37 10.48
CA MET A 108 1.52 1.17 11.24
C MET A 108 2.87 1.28 11.94
N ALA A 109 3.86 1.94 11.35
CA ALA A 109 5.15 2.21 12.00
C ALA A 109 5.00 3.03 13.29
N GLY A 110 4.05 3.96 13.30
CA GLY A 110 3.72 4.73 14.52
C GLY A 110 3.13 3.91 15.66
N THR A 111 2.74 2.64 15.43
CA THR A 111 2.27 1.72 16.48
C THR A 111 3.39 0.87 17.10
N ASN A 112 4.62 0.99 16.61
CA ASN A 112 5.80 0.25 17.06
C ASN A 112 5.68 -1.28 16.99
N ILE A 113 4.89 -1.82 16.05
CA ILE A 113 4.84 -3.27 15.81
C ILE A 113 6.17 -3.78 15.28
N PRO A 114 6.53 -5.05 15.55
CA PRO A 114 7.86 -5.59 15.23
C PRO A 114 8.19 -5.56 13.73
N TYR A 115 7.20 -5.77 12.84
CA TYR A 115 7.48 -5.92 11.42
C TYR A 115 6.44 -5.25 10.52
N ILE A 116 6.94 -4.51 9.54
CA ILE A 116 6.15 -3.88 8.48
C ILE A 116 6.88 -4.09 7.15
N ALA A 117 6.15 -4.42 6.09
CA ALA A 117 6.72 -4.54 4.76
C ALA A 117 5.76 -4.10 3.66
N THR A 118 6.32 -3.60 2.56
CA THR A 118 5.63 -3.41 1.29
C THR A 118 6.10 -4.47 0.31
N VAL A 119 5.18 -5.03 -0.47
CA VAL A 119 5.46 -6.11 -1.43
C VAL A 119 4.75 -5.87 -2.75
N ALA A 120 5.28 -6.43 -3.83
CA ALA A 120 4.70 -6.34 -5.17
C ALA A 120 4.89 -7.66 -5.93
N GLU A 121 3.89 -8.08 -6.71
CA GLU A 121 3.99 -9.30 -7.53
C GLU A 121 5.02 -9.19 -8.65
N SER A 122 5.42 -7.97 -9.02
CA SER A 122 6.53 -7.73 -9.95
C SER A 122 7.88 -8.17 -9.39
N HIS A 123 8.01 -8.29 -8.06
CA HIS A 123 9.23 -8.65 -7.33
C HIS A 123 9.02 -9.90 -6.46
N PRO A 124 8.76 -11.08 -7.05
CA PRO A 124 8.30 -12.26 -6.30
C PRO A 124 9.31 -12.79 -5.28
N LEU A 125 10.61 -12.69 -5.53
CA LEU A 125 11.62 -13.15 -4.58
C LEU A 125 11.69 -12.26 -3.34
N ASP A 126 11.53 -10.95 -3.49
CA ASP A 126 11.40 -10.01 -2.37
C ASP A 126 10.12 -10.30 -1.56
N PHE A 127 9.01 -10.52 -2.26
CA PHE A 127 7.72 -10.85 -1.63
C PHE A 127 7.84 -12.12 -0.77
N VAL A 128 8.37 -13.21 -1.32
CA VAL A 128 8.51 -14.50 -0.60
C VAL A 128 9.37 -14.35 0.66
N LYS A 129 10.50 -13.62 0.57
CA LYS A 129 11.37 -13.37 1.73
C LYS A 129 10.64 -12.60 2.83
N LYS A 130 9.91 -11.56 2.46
CA LYS A 130 9.14 -10.74 3.41
C LYS A 130 7.96 -11.51 4.02
N ALA A 131 7.28 -12.34 3.23
CA ALA A 131 6.21 -13.21 3.73
C ALA A 131 6.73 -14.23 4.76
N ALA A 132 7.86 -14.87 4.47
CA ALA A 132 8.50 -15.79 5.41
C ALA A 132 8.93 -15.08 6.71
N LYS A 133 9.51 -13.88 6.62
CA LYS A 133 9.87 -13.06 7.78
C LYS A 133 8.66 -12.65 8.59
N ALA A 134 7.57 -12.21 7.93
CA ALA A 134 6.32 -11.86 8.59
C ALA A 134 5.72 -13.06 9.33
N GLN A 135 5.78 -14.26 8.75
CA GLN A 135 5.34 -15.48 9.41
C GLN A 135 6.18 -15.77 10.67
N TYR A 136 7.50 -15.67 10.57
CA TYR A 136 8.37 -15.83 11.74
C TYR A 136 8.04 -14.84 12.85
N VAL A 137 7.98 -13.55 12.50
CA VAL A 137 7.67 -12.47 13.46
C VAL A 137 6.30 -12.67 14.09
N SER A 138 5.28 -13.02 13.31
CA SER A 138 3.93 -13.22 13.84
C SER A 138 3.81 -14.38 14.83
N LYS A 139 4.72 -15.35 14.79
CA LYS A 139 4.76 -16.47 15.72
C LYS A 139 5.56 -16.19 16.98
N HIS A 140 6.59 -15.35 16.90
CA HIS A 140 7.59 -15.23 17.96
C HIS A 140 7.67 -13.84 18.61
N GLU A 141 7.26 -12.78 17.91
CA GLU A 141 7.54 -11.41 18.33
C GLU A 141 6.27 -10.55 18.44
N GLY A 142 5.21 -10.88 17.69
CA GLY A 142 3.96 -10.16 17.70
C GLY A 142 3.41 -9.86 16.33
N LEU A 143 2.78 -8.71 16.14
CA LEU A 143 2.07 -8.40 14.92
C LEU A 143 3.02 -8.06 13.77
N ALA A 144 2.79 -8.68 12.61
CA ALA A 144 3.41 -8.30 11.35
C ALA A 144 2.37 -7.66 10.41
N TYR A 145 2.77 -6.62 9.69
CA TYR A 145 1.93 -5.96 8.70
C TYR A 145 2.60 -6.00 7.32
N ILE A 146 1.85 -6.40 6.30
CA ILE A 146 2.28 -6.41 4.90
C ILE A 146 1.29 -5.61 4.07
N LYS A 147 1.77 -4.66 3.27
CA LYS A 147 1.01 -3.99 2.22
C LYS A 147 1.45 -4.47 0.85
N ALA A 148 0.53 -5.07 0.10
CA ALA A 148 0.75 -5.52 -1.26
C ALA A 148 0.05 -4.60 -2.25
N ILE A 149 0.78 -4.01 -3.20
CA ILE A 149 0.14 -3.38 -4.35
C ILE A 149 -0.37 -4.47 -5.29
N SER A 150 -1.61 -4.32 -5.71
CA SER A 150 -2.26 -5.24 -6.63
C SER A 150 -3.05 -4.47 -7.68
N ALA A 151 -2.86 -4.82 -8.93
CA ALA A 151 -3.60 -4.18 -9.99
C ALA A 151 -5.04 -4.69 -10.05
N CYS A 152 -5.97 -3.79 -10.38
CA CYS A 152 -7.32 -4.15 -10.76
C CYS A 152 -7.55 -3.78 -12.24
N PRO A 153 -7.50 -4.74 -13.18
CA PRO A 153 -7.61 -4.45 -14.62
C PRO A 153 -8.83 -3.62 -14.98
N LEU A 154 -9.97 -3.93 -14.36
CA LEU A 154 -11.23 -3.25 -14.62
C LEU A 154 -11.23 -1.80 -14.12
N ASN A 155 -10.80 -1.55 -12.89
CA ASN A 155 -10.75 -0.20 -12.35
C ASN A 155 -9.62 0.61 -12.99
N TRP A 156 -8.41 0.04 -13.06
CA TRP A 156 -7.25 0.73 -13.64
C TRP A 156 -7.36 0.90 -15.16
N LYS A 157 -8.37 0.24 -15.79
CA LYS A 157 -8.59 0.25 -17.25
C LYS A 157 -7.29 -0.10 -17.99
N SER A 158 -6.64 -1.20 -17.56
CA SER A 158 -5.37 -1.69 -18.08
C SER A 158 -5.49 -3.16 -18.53
N PRO A 159 -4.70 -3.61 -19.53
CA PRO A 159 -4.78 -4.99 -20.03
C PRO A 159 -4.49 -6.00 -18.91
N PRO A 160 -5.32 -7.05 -18.74
CA PRO A 160 -5.12 -8.05 -17.68
C PRO A 160 -3.77 -8.77 -17.75
N GLU A 161 -3.26 -9.03 -18.95
CA GLU A 161 -1.98 -9.70 -19.19
C GLU A 161 -0.76 -8.85 -18.81
N GLU A 162 -0.94 -7.54 -18.68
CA GLU A 162 0.13 -6.60 -18.35
C GLU A 162 0.24 -6.26 -16.86
N GLN A 163 -0.63 -6.81 -16.00
CA GLN A 163 -0.76 -6.38 -14.61
C GLN A 163 0.57 -6.38 -13.86
N ARG A 164 1.34 -7.45 -13.98
CA ARG A 164 2.66 -7.56 -13.35
C ARG A 164 3.61 -6.44 -13.79
N SER A 165 3.61 -6.10 -15.08
CA SER A 165 4.48 -5.05 -15.60
C SER A 165 3.97 -3.65 -15.24
N VAL A 166 2.64 -3.46 -15.15
CA VAL A 166 2.04 -2.20 -14.65
C VAL A 166 2.44 -1.96 -13.19
N ILE A 167 2.39 -2.99 -12.35
CA ILE A 167 2.87 -2.90 -10.95
C ILE A 167 4.37 -2.62 -10.92
N GLY A 168 5.17 -3.26 -11.79
CA GLY A 168 6.60 -2.98 -11.90
C GLY A 168 6.89 -1.50 -12.14
N THR A 169 6.11 -0.85 -13.01
CA THR A 169 6.29 0.60 -13.26
C THR A 169 5.90 1.47 -12.05
N ALA A 170 4.97 1.03 -11.19
CA ALA A 170 4.69 1.73 -9.92
C ALA A 170 5.88 1.66 -8.96
N VAL A 171 6.56 0.51 -8.92
CA VAL A 171 7.78 0.32 -8.11
C VAL A 171 8.95 1.13 -8.67
N ASP A 172 9.21 1.03 -9.97
CA ASP A 172 10.33 1.72 -10.64
C ASP A 172 10.16 3.25 -10.61
N SER A 173 8.93 3.77 -10.55
CA SER A 173 8.67 5.20 -10.38
C SER A 173 8.80 5.70 -8.94
N CYS A 174 9.11 4.84 -7.98
CA CYS A 174 9.10 5.13 -6.54
C CYS A 174 7.72 5.55 -5.99
N TYR A 175 6.65 5.36 -6.75
CA TYR A 175 5.30 5.59 -6.26
C TYR A 175 4.91 4.55 -5.20
N PHE A 176 5.32 3.31 -5.40
CA PHE A 176 5.17 2.21 -4.45
C PHE A 176 6.53 1.58 -4.13
N PRO A 177 7.31 2.18 -3.22
CA PRO A 177 8.64 1.69 -2.89
C PRO A 177 8.59 0.36 -2.14
N LEU A 178 9.59 -0.51 -2.37
CA LEU A 178 9.75 -1.78 -1.67
C LEU A 178 10.74 -1.62 -0.52
N PHE A 179 10.23 -1.80 0.70
CA PHE A 179 11.00 -1.68 1.93
C PHE A 179 10.43 -2.57 3.02
N GLU A 180 11.17 -2.72 4.08
CA GLU A 180 10.70 -3.29 5.34
C GLU A 180 11.12 -2.42 6.52
N ILE A 181 10.36 -2.48 7.60
CA ILE A 181 10.71 -1.91 8.90
C ILE A 181 10.71 -3.06 9.89
N TYR A 182 11.84 -3.30 10.52
CA TYR A 182 12.01 -4.34 11.53
C TYR A 182 12.53 -3.73 12.81
N HIS A 183 11.75 -3.81 13.88
CA HIS A 183 12.02 -3.14 15.15
C HIS A 183 12.40 -1.67 14.99
N GLY A 184 11.64 -0.93 14.17
CA GLY A 184 11.84 0.49 13.91
C GLY A 184 12.93 0.81 12.87
N ILE A 185 13.76 -0.17 12.49
CA ILE A 185 14.83 0.05 11.49
C ILE A 185 14.28 -0.16 10.08
N THR A 186 14.33 0.89 9.28
CA THR A 186 13.90 0.87 7.88
C THR A 186 15.00 0.35 6.97
N THR A 187 14.67 -0.56 6.08
CA THR A 187 15.57 -1.10 5.05
C THR A 187 14.90 -1.05 3.68
N LEU A 188 15.52 -0.38 2.72
CA LEU A 188 15.10 -0.46 1.31
C LEU A 188 15.52 -1.82 0.74
N THR A 189 14.57 -2.58 0.22
CA THR A 189 14.84 -3.90 -0.37
C THR A 189 15.01 -3.83 -1.90
N TYR A 190 14.52 -2.74 -2.50
CA TYR A 190 14.73 -2.42 -3.90
C TYR A 190 14.95 -0.91 -4.07
N ASP A 191 15.99 -0.55 -4.80
CA ASP A 191 16.31 0.85 -5.16
C ASP A 191 16.40 0.95 -6.68
N PRO A 192 15.40 1.57 -7.35
CA PRO A 192 15.39 1.69 -8.80
C PRO A 192 16.53 2.57 -9.34
N ASN A 193 17.10 3.49 -8.54
CA ASN A 193 18.28 4.26 -8.95
C ASN A 193 19.52 3.36 -9.07
N LYS A 194 19.73 2.48 -8.10
CA LYS A 194 20.86 1.54 -8.11
C LYS A 194 20.75 0.50 -9.24
N SER A 195 19.52 0.14 -9.58
CA SER A 195 19.23 -0.80 -10.66
C SER A 195 19.18 -0.16 -12.05
N ASN A 196 19.32 1.18 -12.13
CA ASN A 196 19.16 1.98 -13.35
C ASN A 196 17.78 1.82 -14.02
N ASN A 197 16.75 1.59 -13.20
CA ASN A 197 15.36 1.37 -13.63
C ASN A 197 14.43 2.54 -13.26
N LYS A 198 14.93 3.58 -12.58
CA LYS A 198 14.06 4.69 -12.14
C LYS A 198 13.44 5.39 -13.35
N ILE A 199 12.12 5.51 -13.30
CA ILE A 199 11.29 6.17 -14.32
C ILE A 199 10.41 7.25 -13.67
N PRO A 200 9.93 8.26 -14.42
CA PRO A 200 8.97 9.21 -13.90
C PRO A 200 7.60 8.57 -13.64
N VAL A 201 6.82 9.12 -12.69
CA VAL A 201 5.47 8.65 -12.35
C VAL A 201 4.52 8.66 -13.56
N ALA A 202 4.70 9.62 -14.48
CA ALA A 202 3.96 9.67 -15.74
C ALA A 202 4.04 8.37 -16.54
N SER A 203 5.15 7.62 -16.45
CA SER A 203 5.32 6.33 -17.13
C SER A 203 4.39 5.26 -16.56
N TRP A 204 4.12 5.27 -15.25
CA TRP A 204 3.12 4.40 -14.63
C TRP A 204 1.71 4.87 -14.96
N PHE A 205 1.42 6.17 -14.83
CA PHE A 205 0.10 6.74 -15.10
C PHE A 205 -0.37 6.52 -16.53
N LYS A 206 0.56 6.53 -17.49
CA LYS A 206 0.28 6.20 -18.91
C LYS A 206 -0.32 4.81 -19.10
N ARG A 207 -0.05 3.88 -18.18
CA ARG A 207 -0.51 2.48 -18.26
C ARG A 207 -1.88 2.25 -17.65
N MET A 208 -2.47 3.26 -17.02
CA MET A 208 -3.78 3.17 -16.36
C MET A 208 -4.76 4.16 -17.00
N GLY A 209 -5.92 3.67 -17.47
CA GLY A 209 -6.95 4.54 -18.06
C GLY A 209 -7.51 5.57 -17.08
N ILE A 210 -7.49 5.29 -15.77
CA ILE A 210 -7.98 6.21 -14.72
C ILE A 210 -7.08 7.42 -14.48
N THR A 211 -5.87 7.45 -15.04
CA THR A 211 -4.90 8.54 -14.86
C THR A 211 -4.45 9.16 -16.19
N LYS A 212 -4.92 8.64 -17.33
CA LYS A 212 -4.48 9.11 -18.67
C LYS A 212 -4.72 10.61 -18.90
N HIS A 213 -5.82 11.16 -18.38
CA HIS A 213 -6.14 12.58 -18.49
C HIS A 213 -5.06 13.49 -17.88
N LEU A 214 -4.33 13.00 -16.88
CA LEU A 214 -3.25 13.75 -16.21
C LEU A 214 -2.00 13.93 -17.10
N LEU A 215 -1.97 13.26 -18.27
CA LEU A 215 -0.88 13.39 -19.24
C LEU A 215 -1.16 14.43 -20.33
N GLU A 216 -2.33 15.08 -20.28
CA GLU A 216 -2.71 16.17 -21.15
C GLU A 216 -2.06 17.49 -20.70
N ASP A 217 -1.81 18.40 -21.63
CA ASP A 217 -1.11 19.66 -21.34
C ASP A 217 -1.78 20.49 -20.24
N ASP A 218 -3.11 20.41 -20.14
CA ASP A 218 -3.92 21.10 -19.12
C ASP A 218 -3.62 20.67 -17.68
N TYR A 219 -3.00 19.50 -17.49
CA TYR A 219 -2.69 18.93 -16.16
C TYR A 219 -1.19 18.89 -15.87
N LYS A 220 -0.39 19.65 -16.59
CA LYS A 220 1.07 19.63 -16.43
C LYS A 220 1.51 20.06 -15.03
N GLU A 221 0.90 21.10 -14.46
CA GLU A 221 1.21 21.58 -13.12
C GLU A 221 0.90 20.52 -12.04
N GLU A 222 -0.25 19.81 -12.21
CA GLU A 222 -0.67 18.74 -11.33
C GLU A 222 0.29 17.54 -11.41
N MET A 223 0.69 17.16 -12.63
CA MET A 223 1.68 16.09 -12.82
C MET A 223 3.04 16.43 -12.21
N ASP A 224 3.50 17.66 -12.37
CA ASP A 224 4.74 18.13 -11.73
C ASP A 224 4.63 18.12 -10.20
N SER A 225 3.46 18.47 -9.66
CA SER A 225 3.18 18.38 -8.22
C SER A 225 3.20 16.94 -7.72
N ILE A 226 2.58 16.01 -8.47
CA ILE A 226 2.58 14.58 -8.15
C ILE A 226 4.01 14.03 -8.16
N GLN A 227 4.79 14.34 -9.19
CA GLN A 227 6.19 13.90 -9.27
C GLN A 227 7.01 14.40 -8.09
N LYS A 228 6.89 15.69 -7.74
CA LYS A 228 7.58 16.28 -6.59
C LYS A 228 7.21 15.60 -5.28
N GLU A 229 5.93 15.28 -5.08
CA GLU A 229 5.49 14.58 -3.86
C GLU A 229 6.02 13.15 -3.79
N VAL A 230 6.04 12.41 -4.90
CA VAL A 230 6.63 11.07 -4.96
C VAL A 230 8.13 11.12 -4.66
N ASP A 231 8.86 12.05 -5.29
CA ASP A 231 10.29 12.23 -5.03
C ASP A 231 10.55 12.63 -3.57
N ARG A 232 9.73 13.51 -2.98
CA ARG A 232 9.83 13.89 -1.57
C ARG A 232 9.62 12.70 -0.64
N ARG A 233 8.63 11.84 -0.91
CA ARG A 233 8.37 10.63 -0.11
C ARG A 233 9.51 9.63 -0.24
N TRP A 234 10.02 9.45 -1.46
CA TRP A 234 11.15 8.58 -1.73
C TRP A 234 12.41 9.01 -0.98
N GLU A 235 12.79 10.29 -1.05
CA GLU A 235 13.97 10.82 -0.35
C GLU A 235 13.83 10.71 1.18
N ARG A 236 12.62 10.91 1.72
CA ARG A 236 12.37 10.70 3.17
C ARG A 236 12.53 9.23 3.57
N LEU A 237 12.04 8.30 2.75
CA LEU A 237 12.19 6.88 3.01
C LEU A 237 13.66 6.45 2.92
N LYS A 238 14.38 6.96 1.93
CA LYS A 238 15.82 6.73 1.76
C LYS A 238 16.61 7.25 2.96
N ALA A 239 16.34 8.47 3.38
CA ALA A 239 16.97 9.05 4.57
C ALA A 239 16.74 8.19 5.82
N ARG A 240 15.52 7.66 6.02
CA ARG A 240 15.24 6.72 7.13
C ARG A 240 16.04 5.42 7.02
N SER A 241 16.27 4.92 5.80
CA SER A 241 17.07 3.69 5.63
C SER A 241 18.57 3.91 5.83
N GLU A 242 19.06 5.13 5.63
CA GLU A 242 20.46 5.52 5.81
C GLU A 242 20.76 5.97 7.26
N HIS A 243 19.73 6.41 7.98
CA HIS A 243 19.83 6.91 9.34
C HIS A 243 18.84 6.18 10.27
N PRO A 244 19.23 5.01 10.82
CA PRO A 244 18.34 4.16 11.62
C PRO A 244 17.70 4.80 12.86
N LEU A 245 18.19 5.98 13.27
CA LEU A 245 17.65 6.74 14.41
C LEU A 245 16.53 7.73 14.01
N LEU A 246 16.19 7.84 12.72
CA LEU A 246 15.06 8.62 12.19
C LEU A 246 13.86 7.72 11.92
#